data_124cbb345ded9a910e5aab55af0e90bf
#
_entry.id   124cbb345ded9a910e5aab55af0e90bf
#
_cell.length_a   1.000
_cell.length_b   1.000
_cell.length_c   1.000
_cell.angle_alpha   90.00
_cell.angle_beta   90.00
_cell.angle_gamma   90.00
#
_symmetry.space_group_name_H-M   'P 1'
#
loop_
_entity.id
_entity.type
_entity.pdbx_description
1 polymer ?
#
loop_
_entity_poly.entity_id
_entity_poly.type
_entity_poly.pdbx_seq_one_letter_code
_entity_poly.pdbx_strand_id
1 'polypeptide(L)'
;MLEYVTLDLGSHMAIRVAIKLGGGLITEKDKMKEFNHKAVEVVVDTLCSVSELGASIVLVHGAGSFGHLLAKKWGIAEGLNIHEEKDQWEAVREIRSDMRELNKLIMGKISERGLECSCHPPSDWAKGTGARFSGEISIFERGAKEPIPVTFGD
;
A
#
# COMPACT_ATOMS: atom_id res chain seq x y z
N MET A 1 -7.52 -0.05 11.61
CA MET A 1 -7.88 1.35 11.88
C MET A 1 -7.68 2.11 10.58
N LEU A 2 -8.70 2.80 10.09
CA LEU A 2 -8.61 3.70 8.93
C LEU A 2 -8.16 5.07 9.45
N GLU A 3 -7.02 5.54 9.00
CA GLU A 3 -6.53 6.89 9.31
C GLU A 3 -6.71 7.76 8.06
N TYR A 4 -7.33 8.93 8.22
CA TYR A 4 -7.55 9.90 7.16
C TYR A 4 -6.67 11.13 7.40
N VAL A 5 -5.98 11.57 6.36
CA VAL A 5 -5.31 12.89 6.34
C VAL A 5 -5.94 13.69 5.21
N THR A 6 -6.63 14.77 5.56
CA THR A 6 -7.20 15.72 4.59
C THR A 6 -6.19 16.81 4.33
N LEU A 7 -5.77 16.99 3.10
CA LEU A 7 -4.96 18.12 2.66
C LEU A 7 -5.81 19.04 1.79
N ASP A 8 -6.07 20.26 2.28
CA ASP A 8 -6.76 21.33 1.55
C ASP A 8 -5.73 22.23 0.88
N LEU A 9 -5.84 22.42 -0.42
CA LEU A 9 -5.03 23.39 -1.17
C LEU A 9 -5.87 24.13 -2.20
N GLY A 10 -6.50 25.22 -1.78
CA GLY A 10 -6.77 26.45 -2.59
C GLY A 10 -7.75 26.39 -3.76
N SER A 11 -8.81 27.17 -3.68
CA SER A 11 -9.68 27.85 -4.67
C SER A 11 -10.48 27.10 -5.76
N HIS A 12 -10.44 25.81 -5.86
CA HIS A 12 -11.51 24.89 -6.25
C HIS A 12 -11.32 23.68 -5.36
N MET A 13 -12.21 23.48 -4.39
CA MET A 13 -12.09 22.43 -3.36
C MET A 13 -12.11 21.03 -4.00
N ALA A 14 -11.02 20.63 -4.62
CA ALA A 14 -10.79 19.24 -4.96
C ALA A 14 -10.42 18.53 -3.65
N ILE A 15 -11.33 17.72 -3.12
CA ILE A 15 -11.07 16.89 -1.96
C ILE A 15 -9.98 15.90 -2.33
N ARG A 16 -8.88 15.89 -1.57
CA ARG A 16 -7.80 14.89 -1.70
C ARG A 16 -7.77 14.03 -0.44
N VAL A 17 -7.76 12.73 -0.62
CA VAL A 17 -7.80 11.77 0.49
C VAL A 17 -6.68 10.75 0.34
N ALA A 18 -5.82 10.63 1.35
CA ALA A 18 -4.89 9.52 1.47
C ALA A 18 -5.50 8.49 2.43
N ILE A 19 -5.71 7.27 1.94
CA ILE A 19 -6.32 6.18 2.70
C ILE A 19 -5.27 5.12 2.96
N LYS A 20 -5.05 4.80 4.24
CA LYS A 20 -4.13 3.74 4.66
C LYS A 20 -4.89 2.50 5.08
N LEU A 21 -4.60 1.39 4.45
CA LEU A 21 -5.10 0.07 4.81
C LEU A 21 -4.07 -0.64 5.68
N GLY A 22 -4.36 -0.81 6.96
CA GLY A 22 -3.51 -1.59 7.85
C GLY A 22 -3.42 -3.05 7.39
N GLY A 23 -2.23 -3.65 7.40
CA GLY A 23 -2.03 -5.03 6.98
C GLY A 23 -2.94 -6.03 7.70
N GLY A 24 -3.19 -5.83 9.00
CA GLY A 24 -4.12 -6.66 9.78
C GLY A 24 -5.61 -6.44 9.48
N LEU A 25 -5.98 -5.45 8.65
CA LEU A 25 -7.33 -5.30 8.11
C LEU A 25 -7.51 -6.15 6.84
N ILE A 26 -6.50 -6.13 5.97
CA ILE A 26 -6.57 -6.71 4.63
C ILE A 26 -6.05 -8.14 4.55
N THR A 27 -5.47 -8.65 5.65
CA THR A 27 -4.98 -10.05 5.73
C THR A 27 -5.34 -10.66 7.08
N GLU A 28 -5.43 -12.00 7.12
CA GLU A 28 -5.58 -12.76 8.37
C GLU A 28 -4.23 -12.85 9.10
N LYS A 29 -4.17 -12.37 10.36
CA LYS A 29 -2.91 -12.19 11.10
C LYS A 29 -2.17 -13.49 11.38
N ASP A 30 -2.90 -14.58 11.62
CA ASP A 30 -2.37 -15.85 12.09
C ASP A 30 -2.14 -16.85 10.95
N LYS A 31 -2.40 -16.46 9.72
CA LYS A 31 -2.26 -17.28 8.53
C LYS A 31 -1.34 -16.62 7.51
N MET A 32 -0.35 -17.39 7.07
CA MET A 32 0.60 -16.91 6.08
C MET A 32 -0.09 -16.66 4.74
N LYS A 33 0.08 -15.44 4.20
CA LYS A 33 -0.42 -15.00 2.89
C LYS A 33 -1.93 -15.19 2.70
N GLU A 34 -2.72 -15.02 3.74
CA GLU A 34 -4.18 -15.12 3.64
C GLU A 34 -4.82 -13.75 3.52
N PHE A 35 -5.47 -13.52 2.39
CA PHE A 35 -6.15 -12.26 2.06
C PHE A 35 -7.54 -12.21 2.67
N ASN A 36 -7.89 -11.10 3.34
CA ASN A 36 -9.21 -10.90 3.94
C ASN A 36 -10.19 -10.29 2.93
N HIS A 37 -10.79 -11.16 2.12
CA HIS A 37 -11.74 -10.76 1.07
C HIS A 37 -12.88 -9.89 1.59
N LYS A 38 -13.49 -10.26 2.73
CA LYS A 38 -14.66 -9.54 3.30
C LYS A 38 -14.30 -8.12 3.73
N ALA A 39 -13.17 -7.97 4.41
CA ALA A 39 -12.73 -6.63 4.85
C ALA A 39 -12.37 -5.75 3.65
N VAL A 40 -11.74 -6.31 2.63
CA VAL A 40 -11.40 -5.56 1.42
C VAL A 40 -12.63 -5.17 0.60
N GLU A 41 -13.67 -5.98 0.55
CA GLU A 41 -14.95 -5.60 -0.08
C GLU A 41 -15.55 -4.35 0.57
N VAL A 42 -15.58 -4.27 1.90
CA VAL A 42 -16.05 -3.07 2.63
C VAL A 42 -15.18 -1.85 2.33
N VAL A 43 -13.87 -2.04 2.24
CA VAL A 43 -12.94 -0.96 1.85
C VAL A 43 -13.24 -0.48 0.44
N VAL A 44 -13.44 -1.38 -0.51
CA VAL A 44 -13.74 -1.03 -1.91
C VAL A 44 -15.07 -0.29 -2.04
N ASP A 45 -16.10 -0.70 -1.32
CA ASP A 45 -17.38 0.04 -1.27
C ASP A 45 -17.19 1.47 -0.73
N THR A 46 -16.33 1.63 0.27
CA THR A 46 -15.96 2.96 0.79
C THR A 46 -15.20 3.79 -0.26
N LEU A 47 -14.24 3.18 -0.99
CA LEU A 47 -13.52 3.86 -2.07
C LEU A 47 -14.45 4.34 -3.19
N CYS A 48 -15.44 3.51 -3.58
CA CYS A 48 -16.46 3.90 -4.54
C CYS A 48 -17.22 5.14 -4.07
N SER A 49 -17.71 5.12 -2.83
CA SER A 49 -18.46 6.25 -2.26
C SER A 49 -17.62 7.54 -2.20
N VAL A 50 -16.34 7.43 -1.83
CA VAL A 50 -15.43 8.59 -1.80
C VAL A 50 -15.13 9.11 -3.22
N SER A 51 -14.99 8.20 -4.19
CA SER A 51 -14.80 8.56 -5.61
C SER A 51 -16.02 9.28 -6.20
N GLU A 52 -17.24 8.81 -5.85
CA GLU A 52 -18.51 9.44 -6.27
C GLU A 52 -18.66 10.88 -5.77
N LEU A 53 -18.04 11.22 -4.64
CA LEU A 53 -17.94 12.58 -4.13
C LEU A 53 -16.96 13.48 -4.91
N GLY A 54 -16.31 12.94 -5.93
CA GLY A 54 -15.33 13.67 -6.74
C GLY A 54 -13.97 13.87 -6.05
N ALA A 55 -13.64 13.05 -5.06
CA ALA A 55 -12.36 13.11 -4.37
C ALA A 55 -11.23 12.46 -5.17
N SER A 56 -10.05 13.06 -5.14
CA SER A 56 -8.80 12.39 -5.53
C SER A 56 -8.35 11.46 -4.42
N ILE A 57 -8.08 10.21 -4.74
CA ILE A 57 -7.71 9.17 -3.76
C ILE A 57 -6.28 8.72 -3.99
N VAL A 58 -5.52 8.60 -2.92
CA VAL A 58 -4.24 7.87 -2.85
C VAL A 58 -4.43 6.70 -1.89
N LEU A 59 -4.05 5.50 -2.29
CA LEU A 59 -4.17 4.32 -1.45
C LEU A 59 -2.80 3.82 -1.01
N VAL A 60 -2.65 3.56 0.28
CA VAL A 60 -1.44 2.97 0.87
C VAL A 60 -1.83 1.74 1.65
N HIS A 61 -1.15 0.62 1.46
CA HIS A 61 -1.41 -0.57 2.28
C HIS A 61 -0.18 -1.12 2.98
N GLY A 62 -0.40 -1.76 4.12
CA GLY A 62 0.64 -2.46 4.88
C GLY A 62 0.83 -3.90 4.41
N ALA A 63 1.86 -4.55 4.94
CA ALA A 63 2.28 -5.90 4.56
C ALA A 63 1.36 -7.02 5.08
N GLY A 64 0.78 -6.84 6.27
CA GLY A 64 0.00 -7.90 6.89
C GLY A 64 0.76 -9.23 6.97
N SER A 65 0.08 -10.34 6.74
CA SER A 65 0.68 -11.68 6.75
C SER A 65 1.53 -12.00 5.51
N PHE A 66 1.57 -11.14 4.50
CA PHE A 66 2.40 -11.31 3.30
C PHE A 66 3.85 -10.88 3.50
N GLY A 67 4.16 -9.97 4.44
CA GLY A 67 5.52 -9.51 4.67
C GLY A 67 6.03 -9.62 6.10
N HIS A 68 5.18 -9.37 7.11
CA HIS A 68 5.64 -9.28 8.49
C HIS A 68 6.25 -10.55 9.05
N LEU A 69 5.72 -11.73 8.71
CA LEU A 69 6.20 -13.00 9.27
C LEU A 69 7.62 -13.30 8.80
N LEU A 70 7.87 -13.12 7.51
CA LEU A 70 9.20 -13.36 6.92
C LEU A 70 10.21 -12.29 7.36
N ALA A 71 9.80 -11.02 7.39
CA ALA A 71 10.62 -9.92 7.88
C ALA A 71 11.05 -10.14 9.34
N LYS A 72 10.13 -10.59 10.20
CA LYS A 72 10.43 -10.92 11.61
C LYS A 72 11.36 -12.12 11.73
N LYS A 73 11.12 -13.18 10.95
CA LYS A 73 11.95 -14.40 10.96
C LYS A 73 13.42 -14.08 10.68
N TRP A 74 13.70 -13.17 9.77
CA TRP A 74 15.05 -12.81 9.33
C TRP A 74 15.57 -11.50 9.93
N GLY A 75 14.90 -10.92 10.93
CA GLY A 75 15.34 -9.70 11.60
C GLY A 75 15.54 -8.51 10.67
N ILE A 76 14.77 -8.41 9.58
CA ILE A 76 14.98 -7.38 8.53
C ILE A 76 14.91 -5.96 9.11
N ALA A 77 14.05 -5.72 10.11
CA ALA A 77 13.91 -4.43 10.77
C ALA A 77 15.14 -4.05 11.64
N GLU A 78 15.96 -5.01 12.01
CA GLU A 78 17.15 -4.83 12.84
C GLU A 78 18.39 -4.45 12.01
N GLY A 79 18.27 -4.57 10.68
CA GLY A 79 19.32 -4.26 9.73
C GLY A 79 20.06 -5.50 9.23
N LEU A 80 21.13 -5.26 8.46
CA LEU A 80 21.90 -6.32 7.83
C LEU A 80 22.76 -7.09 8.86
N ASN A 81 22.56 -8.41 8.93
CA ASN A 81 23.44 -9.32 9.66
C ASN A 81 24.46 -9.91 8.70
N ILE A 82 25.74 -9.61 8.89
CA ILE A 82 26.83 -10.03 8.01
C ILE A 82 26.97 -11.57 7.92
N HIS A 83 26.52 -12.30 8.91
CA HIS A 83 26.56 -13.78 8.94
C HIS A 83 25.38 -14.43 8.20
N GLU A 84 24.33 -13.66 7.93
CA GLU A 84 23.08 -14.12 7.29
C GLU A 84 22.73 -13.27 6.05
N GLU A 85 23.68 -12.49 5.56
CA GLU A 85 23.45 -11.49 4.50
C GLU A 85 22.74 -12.07 3.28
N LYS A 86 23.20 -13.22 2.80
CA LYS A 86 22.61 -13.88 1.62
C LYS A 86 21.15 -14.24 1.85
N ASP A 87 20.84 -14.84 3.00
CA ASP A 87 19.49 -15.30 3.33
C ASP A 87 18.55 -14.12 3.60
N GLN A 88 19.06 -13.06 4.24
CA GLN A 88 18.31 -11.81 4.39
C GLN A 88 17.97 -11.16 3.05
N TRP A 89 18.91 -11.14 2.08
CA TRP A 89 18.63 -10.62 0.74
C TRP A 89 17.64 -11.50 -0.03
N GLU A 90 17.65 -12.81 0.16
CA GLU A 90 16.64 -13.71 -0.40
C GLU A 90 15.28 -13.44 0.21
N ALA A 91 15.21 -13.28 1.53
CA ALA A 91 13.98 -12.91 2.23
C ALA A 91 13.41 -11.56 1.78
N VAL A 92 14.25 -10.54 1.56
CA VAL A 92 13.81 -9.24 1.03
C VAL A 92 13.19 -9.39 -0.36
N ARG A 93 13.82 -10.19 -1.25
CA ARG A 93 13.24 -10.45 -2.59
C ARG A 93 11.89 -11.16 -2.52
N GLU A 94 11.75 -12.14 -1.63
CA GLU A 94 10.51 -12.86 -1.41
C GLU A 94 9.43 -11.91 -0.85
N ILE A 95 9.73 -11.12 0.19
CA ILE A 95 8.82 -10.12 0.75
C ILE A 95 8.32 -9.17 -0.35
N ARG A 96 9.20 -8.66 -1.19
CA ARG A 96 8.82 -7.76 -2.28
C ARG A 96 7.91 -8.42 -3.31
N SER A 97 8.15 -9.68 -3.62
CA SER A 97 7.27 -10.48 -4.48
C SER A 97 5.89 -10.64 -3.87
N ASP A 98 5.83 -10.99 -2.59
CA ASP A 98 4.60 -11.19 -1.84
C ASP A 98 3.79 -9.90 -1.69
N MET A 99 4.48 -8.78 -1.48
CA MET A 99 3.83 -7.47 -1.42
C MET A 99 3.20 -7.06 -2.75
N ARG A 100 3.85 -7.40 -3.86
CA ARG A 100 3.26 -7.19 -5.20
C ARG A 100 2.06 -8.09 -5.45
N GLU A 101 2.10 -9.33 -4.95
CA GLU A 101 0.96 -10.24 -5.00
C GLU A 101 -0.23 -9.68 -4.21
N LEU A 102 -0.01 -9.25 -2.95
CA LEU A 102 -1.04 -8.61 -2.13
C LEU A 102 -1.62 -7.38 -2.82
N ASN A 103 -0.75 -6.51 -3.36
CA ASN A 103 -1.19 -5.31 -4.09
C ASN A 103 -2.06 -5.67 -5.30
N LYS A 104 -1.69 -6.71 -6.05
CA LYS A 104 -2.49 -7.21 -7.19
C LYS A 104 -3.88 -7.68 -6.77
N LEU A 105 -3.99 -8.37 -5.63
CA LEU A 105 -5.28 -8.80 -5.07
C LEU A 105 -6.16 -7.59 -4.72
N ILE A 106 -5.60 -6.58 -4.05
CA ILE A 106 -6.32 -5.35 -3.68
C ILE A 106 -6.79 -4.61 -4.93
N MET A 107 -5.87 -4.35 -5.88
CA MET A 107 -6.20 -3.65 -7.12
C MET A 107 -7.24 -4.41 -7.95
N GLY A 108 -7.17 -5.74 -7.97
CA GLY A 108 -8.18 -6.59 -8.62
C GLY A 108 -9.59 -6.34 -8.04
N LYS A 109 -9.70 -6.29 -6.72
CA LYS A 109 -10.99 -6.00 -6.05
C LYS A 109 -11.52 -4.60 -6.35
N ILE A 110 -10.64 -3.62 -6.42
CA ILE A 110 -11.01 -2.24 -6.79
C ILE A 110 -11.50 -2.20 -8.25
N SER A 111 -10.78 -2.87 -9.15
CA SER A 111 -11.14 -2.94 -10.58
C SER A 111 -12.45 -3.68 -10.84
N GLU A 112 -12.80 -4.70 -10.03
CA GLU A 112 -14.11 -5.39 -10.09
C GLU A 112 -15.30 -4.43 -9.88
N ARG A 113 -15.07 -3.28 -9.22
CA ARG A 113 -16.08 -2.23 -9.01
C ARG A 113 -15.97 -1.06 -9.98
N GLY A 114 -15.16 -1.20 -11.04
CA GLY A 114 -15.03 -0.21 -12.12
C GLY A 114 -14.12 0.98 -11.80
N LEU A 115 -13.36 0.95 -10.70
CA LEU A 115 -12.34 1.95 -10.40
C LEU A 115 -10.99 1.53 -11.00
N GLU A 116 -10.31 2.46 -11.65
CA GLU A 116 -8.97 2.23 -12.19
C GLU A 116 -7.90 2.48 -11.14
N CYS A 117 -6.83 1.68 -11.13
CA CYS A 117 -5.71 1.80 -10.23
C CYS A 117 -4.37 1.78 -10.98
N SER A 118 -3.37 2.48 -10.43
CA SER A 118 -1.97 2.39 -10.85
C SER A 118 -1.08 1.91 -9.70
N CYS A 119 -0.17 0.97 -9.98
CA CYS A 119 0.74 0.40 -8.98
C CYS A 119 2.04 1.19 -8.92
N HIS A 120 2.42 1.61 -7.71
CA HIS A 120 3.64 2.36 -7.44
C HIS A 120 4.44 1.71 -6.29
N PRO A 121 5.21 0.64 -6.55
CA PRO A 121 6.08 0.04 -5.54
C PRO A 121 7.11 1.06 -5.05
N PRO A 122 7.42 1.14 -3.74
CA PRO A 122 8.39 2.10 -3.21
C PRO A 122 9.76 2.01 -3.87
N SER A 123 10.21 0.82 -4.22
CA SER A 123 11.47 0.60 -4.93
C SER A 123 11.61 1.38 -6.24
N ASP A 124 10.50 1.75 -6.87
CA ASP A 124 10.49 2.41 -8.18
C ASP A 124 10.57 3.95 -8.07
N TRP A 125 10.13 4.54 -6.94
CA TRP A 125 10.00 5.99 -6.79
C TRP A 125 10.66 6.56 -5.52
N ALA A 126 11.04 5.72 -4.54
CA ALA A 126 11.58 6.15 -3.26
C ALA A 126 12.98 5.60 -3.01
N LYS A 127 13.82 6.37 -2.30
CA LYS A 127 15.14 5.99 -1.83
C LYS A 127 15.34 6.42 -0.38
N GLY A 128 16.05 5.61 0.38
CA GLY A 128 16.35 5.87 1.78
C GLY A 128 15.13 5.73 2.68
N THR A 129 15.32 5.97 3.97
CA THR A 129 14.29 5.89 5.01
C THR A 129 14.45 7.01 6.03
N GLY A 130 13.38 7.34 6.75
CA GLY A 130 13.39 8.38 7.78
C GLY A 130 13.90 9.72 7.24
N ALA A 131 14.89 10.33 7.91
CA ALA A 131 15.47 11.62 7.52
C ALA A 131 16.25 11.57 6.19
N ARG A 132 16.55 10.38 5.68
CA ARG A 132 17.26 10.20 4.39
C ARG A 132 16.30 9.87 3.24
N PHE A 133 15.01 9.87 3.50
CA PHE A 133 14.01 9.62 2.46
C PHE A 133 14.09 10.69 1.37
N SER A 134 14.06 10.22 0.12
CA SER A 134 13.84 11.03 -1.06
C SER A 134 12.99 10.25 -2.05
N GLY A 135 12.12 10.92 -2.80
CA GLY A 135 11.26 10.23 -3.77
C GLY A 135 10.46 11.21 -4.63
N GLU A 136 10.02 10.73 -5.77
CA GLU A 136 9.17 11.46 -6.70
C GLU A 136 7.71 11.34 -6.26
N ILE A 137 7.23 12.30 -5.46
CA ILE A 137 5.89 12.29 -4.90
C ILE A 137 4.81 12.84 -5.83
N SER A 138 5.18 13.50 -6.93
CA SER A 138 4.23 14.04 -7.91
C SER A 138 3.40 12.94 -8.59
N ILE A 139 3.89 11.70 -8.59
CA ILE A 139 3.14 10.53 -9.08
C ILE A 139 1.83 10.29 -8.31
N PHE A 140 1.71 10.83 -7.10
CA PHE A 140 0.50 10.76 -6.26
C PHE A 140 -0.40 12.01 -6.40
N GLU A 141 0.03 13.02 -7.16
CA GLU A 141 -0.76 14.21 -7.44
C GLU A 141 -1.70 13.97 -8.62
N ARG A 142 -2.75 13.18 -8.39
CA ARG A 142 -3.73 12.79 -9.40
C ARG A 142 -5.04 13.52 -9.22
N GLY A 143 -5.75 13.72 -10.35
CA GLY A 143 -7.12 14.22 -10.36
C GLY A 143 -8.14 13.13 -9.99
N ALA A 144 -9.35 13.54 -9.60
CA ALA A 144 -10.41 12.61 -9.18
C ALA A 144 -10.86 11.61 -10.26
N LYS A 145 -10.56 11.88 -11.54
CA LYS A 145 -10.91 11.01 -12.68
C LYS A 145 -9.73 10.17 -13.20
N GLU A 146 -8.57 10.32 -12.59
CA GLU A 146 -7.39 9.54 -12.95
C GLU A 146 -7.30 8.27 -12.12
N PRO A 147 -6.57 7.24 -12.59
CA PRO A 147 -6.40 6.00 -11.84
C PRO A 147 -5.88 6.25 -10.42
N ILE A 148 -6.45 5.56 -9.44
CA ILE A 148 -6.05 5.63 -8.03
C ILE A 148 -4.61 5.11 -7.90
N PRO A 149 -3.63 5.94 -7.50
CA PRO A 149 -2.29 5.45 -7.24
C PRO A 149 -2.27 4.64 -5.95
N VAL A 150 -1.73 3.42 -6.05
CA VAL A 150 -1.60 2.48 -4.94
C VAL A 150 -0.13 2.24 -4.64
N THR A 151 0.28 2.50 -3.41
CA THR A 151 1.62 2.18 -2.90
C THR A 151 1.55 1.37 -1.62
N PHE A 152 2.67 0.80 -1.19
CA PHE A 152 2.69 -0.12 -0.04
C PHE A 152 4.06 -0.12 0.65
N GLY A 153 4.15 -0.72 1.84
CA GLY A 153 5.42 -0.99 2.49
C GLY A 153 6.14 -2.16 1.79
N ASP A 154 7.41 -1.96 1.45
CA ASP A 154 8.24 -3.02 0.86
C ASP A 154 9.64 -3.09 1.51
#